data_f3cb8519812d47ef5bfd94e3401d2a56
#
_entry.id   f3cb8519812d47ef5bfd94e3401d2a56
#
_cell.length_a   1.000
_cell.length_b   1.000
_cell.length_c   1.000
_cell.angle_alpha   90.00
_cell.angle_beta   90.00
_cell.angle_gamma   90.00
#
_symmetry.space_group_name_H-M   'P 1'
#
loop_
_entity.id
_entity.type
_entity.pdbx_description
1 polymer ?
#
loop_
_entity_poly.entity_id
_entity_poly.type
_entity_poly.pdbx_seq_one_letter_code
_entity_poly.pdbx_strand_id
1 'polypeptide(L)'
;MDENLLVAKLPQYTKSILNALNAAGYEAYVVGGAVRDLLLGREPGDYDITTNARPEQVLALCQAKSWHTVDQLGQNFGCVMIVLDGIATEVTTFRGERYDESDAHRPAATWYCDSLREDLSRRDFTVNAMALDIHGQVFDYHGGKADLARHLIRPVGKATIRYQEDALRMLRACRFVAQLGFDYVQDGAPGPACGMVGTPYYLKSVPRFPVERCRGLSLERVRTELEKLLLGEFAGKGLMLMLATGLLQQTCRVRQDGVYIEVPLLPEAQHLLGLAQNPRFHIYDTWEHTLLAIDSSPRELAIRWALVLHDLGKGLSNVRIIKPDGQPSDPGHEAQSAKMA
;
A
#
# COMPACT_ATOMS: atom_id res chain seq x y z
N MET A 1 7.89 -13.32 -20.93
CA MET A 1 6.50 -13.78 -21.05
C MET A 1 6.02 -13.34 -22.41
N ASP A 2 5.34 -14.19 -23.15
CA ASP A 2 4.85 -13.86 -24.50
C ASP A 2 3.82 -12.72 -24.37
N GLU A 3 4.01 -11.62 -25.10
CA GLU A 3 3.16 -10.43 -25.07
C GLU A 3 1.70 -10.75 -25.45
N ASN A 4 1.50 -11.67 -26.39
CA ASN A 4 0.19 -12.17 -26.78
C ASN A 4 -0.57 -12.85 -25.62
N LEU A 5 0.17 -13.45 -24.69
CA LEU A 5 -0.42 -14.12 -23.53
C LEU A 5 -1.01 -13.13 -22.50
N LEU A 6 -0.43 -11.94 -22.38
CA LEU A 6 -0.93 -10.89 -21.48
C LEU A 6 -2.29 -10.36 -21.96
N VAL A 7 -2.40 -10.07 -23.25
CA VAL A 7 -3.68 -9.59 -23.85
C VAL A 7 -4.77 -10.66 -23.78
N ALA A 8 -4.40 -11.94 -23.96
CA ALA A 8 -5.37 -13.03 -23.85
C ALA A 8 -6.07 -13.05 -22.47
N LYS A 9 -5.34 -12.67 -21.40
CA LYS A 9 -5.86 -12.62 -20.03
C LYS A 9 -6.73 -11.40 -19.71
N LEU A 10 -6.71 -10.34 -20.55
CA LEU A 10 -7.56 -9.19 -20.34
C LEU A 10 -9.03 -9.57 -20.50
N PRO A 11 -9.91 -9.14 -19.57
CA PRO A 11 -11.35 -9.33 -19.70
C PRO A 11 -11.92 -8.63 -20.95
N GLN A 12 -13.07 -9.11 -21.43
CA GLN A 12 -13.67 -8.55 -22.64
C GLN A 12 -14.09 -7.09 -22.46
N TYR A 13 -14.61 -6.70 -21.31
CA TYR A 13 -14.98 -5.31 -21.03
C TYR A 13 -13.76 -4.37 -21.11
N THR A 14 -12.60 -4.78 -20.57
CA THR A 14 -11.34 -4.01 -20.67
C THR A 14 -10.89 -3.85 -22.11
N LYS A 15 -10.88 -4.96 -22.90
CA LYS A 15 -10.57 -4.93 -24.33
C LYS A 15 -11.50 -4.01 -25.10
N SER A 16 -12.80 -4.01 -24.76
CA SER A 16 -13.80 -3.17 -25.42
C SER A 16 -13.51 -1.68 -25.20
N ILE A 17 -13.14 -1.29 -23.96
CA ILE A 17 -12.80 0.11 -23.63
C ILE A 17 -11.52 0.53 -24.36
N LEU A 18 -10.44 -0.27 -24.29
CA LEU A 18 -9.18 0.02 -24.96
C LEU A 18 -9.37 0.20 -26.48
N ASN A 19 -10.08 -0.74 -27.12
CA ASN A 19 -10.34 -0.68 -28.56
C ASN A 19 -11.18 0.54 -28.96
N ALA A 20 -12.17 0.91 -28.14
CA ALA A 20 -13.01 2.06 -28.44
C ALA A 20 -12.24 3.38 -28.34
N LEU A 21 -11.38 3.53 -27.34
CA LEU A 21 -10.51 4.70 -27.17
C LEU A 21 -9.52 4.80 -28.34
N ASN A 22 -8.85 3.68 -28.68
CA ASN A 22 -7.89 3.64 -29.79
C ASN A 22 -8.56 3.91 -31.15
N ALA A 23 -9.76 3.37 -31.38
CA ALA A 23 -10.52 3.63 -32.62
C ALA A 23 -10.98 5.09 -32.74
N ALA A 24 -11.14 5.79 -31.61
CA ALA A 24 -11.41 7.22 -31.54
C ALA A 24 -10.15 8.09 -31.68
N GLY A 25 -8.97 7.48 -31.86
CA GLY A 25 -7.69 8.17 -32.03
C GLY A 25 -6.96 8.53 -30.74
N TYR A 26 -7.39 7.96 -29.59
CA TYR A 26 -6.73 8.18 -28.32
C TYR A 26 -5.81 7.02 -27.94
N GLU A 27 -4.73 7.33 -27.24
CA GLU A 27 -3.91 6.31 -26.57
C GLU A 27 -4.65 5.77 -25.35
N ALA A 28 -4.61 4.44 -25.13
CA ALA A 28 -5.24 3.82 -23.98
C ALA A 28 -4.45 2.60 -23.51
N TYR A 29 -4.26 2.47 -22.20
CA TYR A 29 -3.44 1.43 -21.57
C TYR A 29 -4.08 0.93 -20.28
N VAL A 30 -3.96 -0.38 -20.03
CA VAL A 30 -4.14 -0.91 -18.68
C VAL A 30 -2.94 -0.50 -17.83
N VAL A 31 -3.13 -0.12 -16.57
CA VAL A 31 -2.05 0.39 -15.71
C VAL A 31 -2.09 -0.16 -14.29
N GLY A 32 -1.02 0.08 -13.56
CA GLY A 32 -0.99 -0.11 -12.11
C GLY A 32 -0.93 -1.56 -11.67
N GLY A 33 -1.74 -1.90 -10.67
CA GLY A 33 -1.77 -3.23 -10.05
C GLY A 33 -2.07 -4.35 -11.04
N ALA A 34 -2.95 -4.11 -12.01
CA ALA A 34 -3.31 -5.09 -13.02
C ALA A 34 -2.10 -5.55 -13.85
N VAL A 35 -1.28 -4.61 -14.34
CA VAL A 35 -0.08 -4.96 -15.13
C VAL A 35 0.92 -5.75 -14.28
N ARG A 36 1.14 -5.32 -13.04
CA ARG A 36 1.99 -6.05 -12.07
C ARG A 36 1.50 -7.48 -11.89
N ASP A 37 0.22 -7.67 -11.61
CA ASP A 37 -0.33 -8.99 -11.26
C ASP A 37 -0.35 -9.91 -12.47
N LEU A 38 -0.66 -9.40 -13.68
CA LEU A 38 -0.53 -10.15 -14.93
C LEU A 38 0.91 -10.61 -15.17
N LEU A 39 1.91 -9.76 -14.93
CA LEU A 39 3.34 -10.10 -15.09
C LEU A 39 3.79 -11.13 -14.04
N LEU A 40 3.20 -11.14 -12.84
CA LEU A 40 3.42 -12.15 -11.81
C LEU A 40 2.64 -13.45 -12.06
N GLY A 41 1.81 -13.51 -13.12
CA GLY A 41 0.96 -14.66 -13.40
C GLY A 41 -0.25 -14.78 -12.46
N ARG A 42 -0.57 -13.70 -11.71
CA ARG A 42 -1.73 -13.60 -10.82
C ARG A 42 -2.93 -13.05 -11.57
N GLU A 43 -4.13 -13.31 -11.08
CA GLU A 43 -5.35 -12.69 -11.59
C GLU A 43 -5.53 -11.32 -10.90
N PRO A 44 -5.62 -10.21 -11.67
CA PRO A 44 -5.88 -8.89 -11.12
C PRO A 44 -7.29 -8.78 -10.50
N GLY A 45 -7.41 -8.03 -9.40
CA GLY A 45 -8.70 -7.74 -8.79
C GLY A 45 -9.51 -6.68 -9.54
N ASP A 46 -8.84 -5.76 -10.20
CA ASP A 46 -9.39 -4.66 -10.99
C ASP A 46 -8.48 -4.33 -12.19
N TYR A 47 -9.02 -3.60 -13.17
CA TYR A 47 -8.28 -3.21 -14.38
C TYR A 47 -8.48 -1.71 -14.61
N ASP A 48 -7.60 -0.89 -14.04
CA ASP A 48 -7.58 0.55 -14.29
C ASP A 48 -7.02 0.86 -15.68
N ILE A 49 -7.62 1.83 -16.34
CA ILE A 49 -7.19 2.30 -17.66
C ILE A 49 -6.72 3.75 -17.56
N THR A 50 -5.64 4.07 -18.26
CA THR A 50 -5.19 5.45 -18.45
C THR A 50 -5.17 5.81 -19.92
N THR A 51 -5.49 7.08 -20.27
CA THR A 51 -5.64 7.54 -21.66
C THR A 51 -5.24 9.01 -21.79
N ASN A 52 -4.86 9.45 -23.00
CA ASN A 52 -4.71 10.89 -23.30
C ASN A 52 -6.05 11.57 -23.60
N ALA A 53 -7.16 10.82 -23.75
CA ALA A 53 -8.50 11.40 -23.87
C ALA A 53 -8.87 12.19 -22.61
N ARG A 54 -9.43 13.37 -22.80
CA ARG A 54 -9.97 14.19 -21.69
C ARG A 54 -11.29 13.59 -21.18
N PRO A 55 -11.70 13.86 -19.93
CA PRO A 55 -12.92 13.27 -19.38
C PRO A 55 -14.16 13.50 -20.25
N GLU A 56 -14.30 14.68 -20.85
CA GLU A 56 -15.42 15.03 -21.72
C GLU A 56 -15.43 14.18 -23.01
N GLN A 57 -14.25 13.85 -23.51
CA GLN A 57 -14.07 13.00 -24.69
C GLN A 57 -14.40 11.53 -24.37
N VAL A 58 -13.99 11.05 -23.18
CA VAL A 58 -14.36 9.72 -22.68
C VAL A 58 -15.89 9.62 -22.51
N LEU A 59 -16.53 10.65 -21.91
CA LEU A 59 -17.98 10.70 -21.76
C LEU A 59 -18.71 10.70 -23.12
N ALA A 60 -18.26 11.50 -24.08
CA ALA A 60 -18.81 11.52 -25.44
C ALA A 60 -18.71 10.14 -26.12
N LEU A 61 -17.58 9.45 -25.93
CA LEU A 61 -17.40 8.07 -26.42
C LEU A 61 -18.39 7.11 -25.74
N CYS A 62 -18.58 7.20 -24.43
CA CYS A 62 -19.56 6.39 -23.68
C CYS A 62 -20.98 6.62 -24.22
N GLN A 63 -21.38 7.86 -24.45
CA GLN A 63 -22.68 8.20 -25.02
C GLN A 63 -22.86 7.59 -26.42
N ALA A 64 -21.85 7.73 -27.30
CA ALA A 64 -21.89 7.17 -28.65
C ALA A 64 -21.98 5.62 -28.66
N LYS A 65 -21.45 4.96 -27.63
CA LYS A 65 -21.48 3.50 -27.44
C LYS A 65 -22.64 3.01 -26.58
N SER A 66 -23.47 3.92 -26.06
CA SER A 66 -24.55 3.62 -25.09
C SER A 66 -24.02 2.90 -23.84
N TRP A 67 -22.81 3.23 -23.40
CA TRP A 67 -22.20 2.71 -22.19
C TRP A 67 -22.67 3.51 -20.98
N HIS A 68 -22.89 2.81 -19.89
CA HIS A 68 -23.27 3.46 -18.63
C HIS A 68 -22.04 4.01 -17.90
N THR A 69 -22.16 5.22 -17.36
CA THR A 69 -21.13 5.83 -16.51
C THR A 69 -21.69 6.12 -15.13
N VAL A 70 -20.90 5.89 -14.09
CA VAL A 70 -21.29 6.26 -12.72
C VAL A 70 -20.84 7.68 -12.45
N ASP A 71 -21.72 8.44 -11.76
CA ASP A 71 -21.66 9.90 -11.63
C ASP A 71 -20.32 10.51 -11.17
N GLN A 72 -20.00 11.58 -11.84
CA GLN A 72 -19.46 12.93 -11.59
C GLN A 72 -18.42 13.17 -10.47
N LEU A 73 -18.22 12.31 -9.47
CA LEU A 73 -17.26 12.57 -8.37
C LEU A 73 -15.79 12.52 -8.81
N GLY A 74 -15.48 11.81 -9.89
CA GLY A 74 -14.12 11.67 -10.43
C GLY A 74 -13.75 12.69 -11.50
N GLN A 75 -14.71 13.39 -12.13
CA GLN A 75 -14.45 14.31 -13.27
C GLN A 75 -13.50 15.45 -12.90
N ASN A 76 -13.63 16.01 -11.70
CA ASN A 76 -12.72 17.05 -11.19
C ASN A 76 -11.28 16.56 -11.00
N PHE A 77 -11.06 15.24 -11.01
CA PHE A 77 -9.74 14.61 -10.88
C PHE A 77 -9.30 13.89 -12.16
N GLY A 78 -10.03 14.07 -13.26
CA GLY A 78 -9.69 13.44 -14.55
C GLY A 78 -10.03 11.96 -14.64
N CYS A 79 -10.99 11.46 -13.87
CA CYS A 79 -11.42 10.07 -13.85
C CYS A 79 -12.88 9.93 -14.29
N VAL A 80 -13.16 8.92 -15.13
CA VAL A 80 -14.50 8.50 -15.54
C VAL A 80 -14.68 7.03 -15.21
N MET A 81 -15.73 6.69 -14.47
CA MET A 81 -16.10 5.31 -14.17
C MET A 81 -17.03 4.76 -15.26
N ILE A 82 -16.57 3.80 -16.03
CA ILE A 82 -17.37 3.13 -17.09
C ILE A 82 -17.86 1.79 -16.54
N VAL A 83 -19.15 1.50 -16.70
CA VAL A 83 -19.74 0.22 -16.30
C VAL A 83 -20.08 -0.61 -17.55
N LEU A 84 -19.39 -1.74 -17.71
CA LEU A 84 -19.66 -2.73 -18.74
C LEU A 84 -19.80 -4.11 -18.09
N ASP A 85 -20.80 -4.88 -18.53
CA ASP A 85 -21.08 -6.21 -17.99
C ASP A 85 -21.26 -6.25 -16.44
N GLY A 86 -21.75 -5.12 -15.87
CA GLY A 86 -21.91 -4.94 -14.44
C GLY A 86 -20.62 -4.63 -13.68
N ILE A 87 -19.49 -4.49 -14.37
CA ILE A 87 -18.17 -4.21 -13.78
C ILE A 87 -17.82 -2.74 -14.02
N ALA A 88 -17.51 -2.03 -12.93
CA ALA A 88 -17.04 -0.64 -12.98
C ALA A 88 -15.53 -0.61 -13.24
N THR A 89 -15.13 0.13 -14.26
CA THR A 89 -13.72 0.32 -14.66
C THR A 89 -13.36 1.80 -14.58
N GLU A 90 -12.28 2.12 -13.87
CA GLU A 90 -11.74 3.46 -13.80
C GLU A 90 -10.95 3.80 -15.07
N VAL A 91 -11.34 4.88 -15.75
CA VAL A 91 -10.63 5.44 -16.90
C VAL A 91 -10.12 6.83 -16.54
N THR A 92 -8.80 6.96 -16.37
CA THR A 92 -8.15 8.19 -15.92
C THR A 92 -7.42 8.87 -17.08
N THR A 93 -7.62 10.18 -17.24
CA THR A 93 -6.83 10.98 -18.18
C THR A 93 -5.40 11.11 -17.70
N PHE A 94 -4.41 11.01 -18.62
CA PHE A 94 -2.99 11.29 -18.30
C PHE A 94 -2.86 12.64 -17.61
N ARG A 95 -2.17 12.66 -16.49
CA ARG A 95 -1.99 13.90 -15.72
C ARG A 95 -0.63 14.00 -15.07
N GLY A 96 -0.17 15.24 -14.96
CA GLY A 96 0.92 15.62 -14.08
C GLY A 96 0.36 16.17 -12.76
N GLU A 97 1.18 16.14 -11.72
CA GLU A 97 0.84 16.62 -10.39
C GLU A 97 2.00 17.44 -9.83
N ARG A 98 1.68 18.53 -9.13
CA ARG A 98 2.64 19.31 -8.36
C ARG A 98 2.15 19.41 -6.93
N TYR A 99 3.04 19.13 -6.01
CA TYR A 99 2.79 19.19 -4.58
C TYR A 99 3.49 20.40 -3.97
N ASP A 100 2.97 20.93 -2.89
CA ASP A 100 3.62 21.88 -2.01
C ASP A 100 3.75 21.32 -0.59
N GLU A 101 4.44 22.04 0.27
CA GLU A 101 4.70 21.58 1.64
C GLU A 101 3.47 21.70 2.58
N SER A 102 2.42 22.39 2.14
CA SER A 102 1.26 22.73 2.97
C SER A 102 0.31 21.55 3.19
N ASP A 103 0.28 20.58 2.27
CA ASP A 103 -0.58 19.40 2.38
C ASP A 103 0.26 18.11 2.31
N ALA A 104 -0.06 17.16 3.18
CA ALA A 104 0.67 15.89 3.28
C ALA A 104 0.23 14.85 2.24
N HIS A 105 -0.79 15.13 1.40
CA HIS A 105 -1.38 14.11 0.55
C HIS A 105 -2.19 14.61 -0.66
N ARG A 106 -2.39 15.92 -0.81
CA ARG A 106 -3.12 16.49 -1.95
C ARG A 106 -2.17 17.29 -2.83
N PRO A 107 -2.20 17.07 -4.15
CA PRO A 107 -1.46 17.92 -5.05
C PRO A 107 -2.01 19.36 -5.00
N ALA A 108 -1.10 20.34 -4.95
CA ALA A 108 -1.43 21.76 -5.03
C ALA A 108 -1.94 22.14 -6.42
N ALA A 109 -1.51 21.41 -7.46
CA ALA A 109 -1.99 21.57 -8.82
C ALA A 109 -1.95 20.22 -9.56
N THR A 110 -2.97 20.00 -10.39
CA THR A 110 -3.01 18.91 -11.36
C THR A 110 -3.26 19.50 -12.74
N TRP A 111 -2.66 18.93 -13.76
CA TRP A 111 -2.90 19.29 -15.15
C TRP A 111 -2.95 18.05 -16.03
N TYR A 112 -3.74 18.10 -17.09
CA TYR A 112 -3.74 17.04 -18.06
C TYR A 112 -2.50 17.12 -18.95
N CYS A 113 -1.86 15.99 -19.22
CA CYS A 113 -0.73 15.88 -20.15
C CYS A 113 -1.05 14.88 -21.28
N ASP A 114 -0.18 14.84 -22.28
CA ASP A 114 -0.32 13.91 -23.42
C ASP A 114 0.77 12.83 -23.40
N SER A 115 1.53 12.74 -22.30
CA SER A 115 2.65 11.80 -22.16
C SER A 115 2.33 10.70 -21.16
N LEU A 116 2.27 9.45 -21.64
CA LEU A 116 2.18 8.27 -20.77
C LEU A 116 3.33 8.22 -19.76
N ARG A 117 4.54 8.60 -20.16
CA ARG A 117 5.70 8.64 -19.26
C ARG A 117 5.48 9.57 -18.07
N GLU A 118 4.88 10.74 -18.31
CA GLU A 118 4.57 11.72 -17.25
C GLU A 118 3.51 11.15 -16.29
N ASP A 119 2.44 10.53 -16.80
CA ASP A 119 1.43 9.89 -15.96
C ASP A 119 2.03 8.76 -15.11
N LEU A 120 2.89 7.92 -15.67
CA LEU A 120 3.55 6.85 -14.91
C LEU A 120 4.56 7.39 -13.89
N SER A 121 5.18 8.55 -14.14
CA SER A 121 6.19 9.16 -13.26
C SER A 121 5.61 9.68 -11.93
N ARG A 122 4.31 10.01 -11.85
CA ARG A 122 3.66 10.44 -10.61
C ARG A 122 3.23 9.30 -9.69
N ARG A 123 3.28 8.04 -10.17
CA ARG A 123 2.84 6.88 -9.41
C ARG A 123 3.77 6.58 -8.23
N ASP A 124 3.32 5.72 -7.32
CA ASP A 124 3.99 5.43 -6.06
C ASP A 124 5.26 4.56 -6.23
N PHE A 125 5.10 3.37 -6.82
CA PHE A 125 6.17 2.36 -6.91
C PHE A 125 6.38 1.91 -8.34
N THR A 126 7.64 1.55 -8.68
CA THR A 126 8.05 1.11 -10.01
C THR A 126 7.21 -0.07 -10.52
N VAL A 127 6.90 -1.02 -9.63
CA VAL A 127 6.07 -2.20 -9.94
C VAL A 127 4.62 -1.87 -10.28
N ASN A 128 4.13 -0.68 -9.92
CA ASN A 128 2.81 -0.16 -10.25
C ASN A 128 2.86 0.95 -11.31
N ALA A 129 4.05 1.32 -11.80
CA ALA A 129 4.27 2.37 -12.79
C ALA A 129 4.59 1.78 -14.17
N MET A 130 3.83 0.77 -14.55
CA MET A 130 3.89 0.11 -15.86
C MET A 130 2.53 0.20 -16.55
N ALA A 131 2.53 0.21 -17.87
CA ALA A 131 1.34 0.23 -18.68
C ALA A 131 1.36 -0.90 -19.73
N LEU A 132 0.20 -1.43 -20.08
CA LEU A 132 0.01 -2.49 -21.06
C LEU A 132 -0.98 -2.03 -22.14
N ASP A 133 -0.59 -2.05 -23.39
CA ASP A 133 -1.49 -1.74 -24.50
C ASP A 133 -2.32 -2.97 -24.95
N ILE A 134 -3.24 -2.74 -25.89
CA ILE A 134 -4.09 -3.78 -26.47
C ILE A 134 -3.32 -4.78 -27.36
N HIS A 135 -2.07 -4.47 -27.73
CA HIS A 135 -1.21 -5.32 -28.54
C HIS A 135 -0.28 -6.20 -27.70
N GLY A 136 -0.27 -6.01 -26.36
CA GLY A 136 0.55 -6.77 -25.41
C GLY A 136 1.86 -6.11 -25.07
N GLN A 137 2.17 -4.93 -25.64
CA GLN A 137 3.39 -4.21 -25.33
C GLN A 137 3.32 -3.62 -23.91
N VAL A 138 4.33 -3.93 -23.08
CA VAL A 138 4.47 -3.36 -21.73
C VAL A 138 5.43 -2.19 -21.76
N PHE A 139 4.92 -1.01 -21.41
CA PHE A 139 5.69 0.22 -21.26
C PHE A 139 6.19 0.34 -19.81
N ASP A 140 7.50 0.32 -19.64
CA ASP A 140 8.19 0.37 -18.36
C ASP A 140 9.31 1.41 -18.41
N TYR A 141 9.02 2.62 -17.94
CA TYR A 141 9.98 3.73 -17.94
C TYR A 141 10.80 3.82 -16.64
N HIS A 142 10.43 3.04 -15.62
CA HIS A 142 10.97 3.15 -14.26
C HIS A 142 11.63 1.87 -13.74
N GLY A 143 11.72 0.82 -14.58
CA GLY A 143 12.37 -0.44 -14.24
C GLY A 143 11.51 -1.39 -13.38
N GLY A 144 10.18 -1.26 -13.47
CA GLY A 144 9.24 -2.08 -12.72
C GLY A 144 9.36 -3.57 -13.02
N LYS A 145 9.60 -3.97 -14.28
CA LYS A 145 9.86 -5.39 -14.64
C LYS A 145 11.09 -5.97 -13.92
N ALA A 146 12.17 -5.17 -13.82
CA ALA A 146 13.39 -5.59 -13.13
C ALA A 146 13.17 -5.71 -11.62
N ASP A 147 12.42 -4.77 -11.02
CA ASP A 147 12.08 -4.82 -9.61
C ASP A 147 11.12 -5.99 -9.30
N LEU A 148 10.16 -6.31 -10.19
CA LEU A 148 9.32 -7.52 -10.06
C LEU A 148 10.16 -8.80 -10.05
N ALA A 149 11.10 -8.92 -10.98
CA ALA A 149 11.98 -10.10 -11.08
C ALA A 149 12.89 -10.27 -9.85
N ARG A 150 13.21 -9.16 -9.17
CA ARG A 150 14.03 -9.14 -7.94
C ARG A 150 13.20 -9.15 -6.66
N HIS A 151 11.88 -9.17 -6.76
CA HIS A 151 10.95 -9.07 -5.62
C HIS A 151 11.19 -7.81 -4.77
N LEU A 152 11.24 -6.64 -5.41
CA LEU A 152 11.52 -5.37 -4.75
C LEU A 152 10.32 -4.40 -4.85
N ILE A 153 10.05 -3.68 -3.78
CA ILE A 153 9.19 -2.51 -3.73
C ILE A 153 10.09 -1.27 -3.71
N ARG A 154 10.11 -0.53 -4.81
CA ARG A 154 10.92 0.67 -5.00
C ARG A 154 10.03 1.86 -5.37
N PRO A 155 10.15 3.03 -4.70
CA PRO A 155 9.48 4.25 -5.14
C PRO A 155 9.91 4.69 -6.55
N VAL A 156 9.00 5.31 -7.30
CA VAL A 156 9.33 5.94 -8.58
C VAL A 156 10.16 7.19 -8.31
N GLY A 157 11.37 7.24 -8.86
CA GLY A 157 12.31 8.35 -8.61
C GLY A 157 12.84 8.35 -7.18
N LYS A 158 13.00 9.54 -6.56
CA LYS A 158 13.55 9.66 -5.20
C LYS A 158 12.47 9.43 -4.15
N ALA A 159 12.68 8.47 -3.27
CA ALA A 159 11.74 8.10 -2.21
C ALA A 159 11.35 9.29 -1.31
N THR A 160 12.33 10.13 -0.92
CA THR A 160 12.09 11.31 -0.09
C THR A 160 11.11 12.29 -0.74
N ILE A 161 11.23 12.51 -2.05
CA ILE A 161 10.32 13.37 -2.79
C ILE A 161 8.92 12.75 -2.82
N ARG A 162 8.83 11.45 -3.18
CA ARG A 162 7.55 10.74 -3.26
C ARG A 162 6.77 10.75 -1.95
N TYR A 163 7.44 10.64 -0.81
CA TYR A 163 6.81 10.66 0.51
C TYR A 163 6.49 12.06 1.02
N GLN A 164 7.23 13.08 0.54
CA GLN A 164 6.87 14.46 0.76
C GLN A 164 5.61 14.87 -0.02
N GLU A 165 5.40 14.33 -1.21
CA GLU A 165 4.19 14.56 -2.01
C GLU A 165 2.95 13.93 -1.39
N ASP A 166 3.00 12.65 -1.04
CA ASP A 166 1.89 11.95 -0.36
C ASP A 166 2.45 11.00 0.71
N ALA A 167 2.28 11.40 1.97
CA ALA A 167 2.71 10.61 3.12
C ALA A 167 2.05 9.24 3.20
N LEU A 168 0.86 9.05 2.60
CA LEU A 168 0.19 7.75 2.56
C LEU A 168 1.03 6.70 1.82
N ARG A 169 1.91 7.12 0.91
CA ARG A 169 2.80 6.20 0.19
C ARG A 169 3.73 5.41 1.12
N MET A 170 4.04 5.91 2.33
CA MET A 170 4.80 5.15 3.34
C MET A 170 4.00 3.95 3.85
N LEU A 171 2.72 4.15 4.19
CA LEU A 171 1.85 3.05 4.59
C LEU A 171 1.58 2.09 3.42
N ARG A 172 1.41 2.63 2.20
CA ARG A 172 1.28 1.82 0.98
C ARG A 172 2.52 0.95 0.74
N ALA A 173 3.74 1.45 1.02
CA ALA A 173 4.97 0.64 0.95
C ALA A 173 4.87 -0.58 1.87
N CYS A 174 4.51 -0.37 3.13
CA CYS A 174 4.33 -1.45 4.10
C CYS A 174 3.22 -2.42 3.68
N ARG A 175 2.10 -1.91 3.14
CA ARG A 175 1.03 -2.74 2.59
C ARG A 175 1.49 -3.59 1.41
N PHE A 176 2.23 -3.04 0.45
CA PHE A 176 2.71 -3.84 -0.69
C PHE A 176 3.74 -4.88 -0.25
N VAL A 177 4.59 -4.58 0.73
CA VAL A 177 5.46 -5.58 1.37
C VAL A 177 4.61 -6.71 1.97
N ALA A 178 3.52 -6.39 2.68
CA ALA A 178 2.61 -7.37 3.28
C ALA A 178 1.84 -8.20 2.24
N GLN A 179 1.46 -7.63 1.11
CA GLN A 179 0.67 -8.31 0.07
C GLN A 179 1.52 -9.17 -0.87
N LEU A 180 2.74 -8.71 -1.18
CA LEU A 180 3.59 -9.34 -2.20
C LEU A 180 4.74 -10.16 -1.60
N GLY A 181 5.10 -9.95 -0.33
CA GLY A 181 6.26 -10.56 0.32
C GLY A 181 7.61 -9.98 -0.13
N PHE A 182 7.59 -8.93 -0.96
CA PHE A 182 8.76 -8.30 -1.53
C PHE A 182 9.55 -7.50 -0.49
N ASP A 183 10.83 -7.26 -0.76
CA ASP A 183 11.66 -6.39 0.06
C ASP A 183 11.49 -4.93 -0.35
N TYR A 184 11.40 -4.04 0.64
CA TYR A 184 11.41 -2.62 0.37
C TYR A 184 12.85 -2.12 0.17
N VAL A 185 13.06 -1.29 -0.84
CA VAL A 185 14.36 -0.63 -1.11
C VAL A 185 14.18 0.87 -1.29
N GLN A 186 15.13 1.64 -0.75
CA GLN A 186 15.15 3.09 -0.82
C GLN A 186 16.55 3.58 -1.21
N ASP A 187 16.59 4.68 -1.96
CA ASP A 187 17.84 5.38 -2.22
C ASP A 187 18.35 6.07 -0.94
N GLY A 188 19.67 6.09 -0.77
CA GLY A 188 20.32 6.72 0.37
C GLY A 188 20.85 5.71 1.40
N ALA A 189 21.44 6.22 2.50
CA ALA A 189 21.99 5.38 3.55
C ALA A 189 20.87 4.76 4.39
N PRO A 190 20.73 3.44 4.41
CA PRO A 190 19.75 2.77 5.26
C PRO A 190 20.10 2.95 6.74
N GLY A 191 19.09 2.81 7.61
CA GLY A 191 19.28 2.67 9.05
C GLY A 191 19.90 1.30 9.42
N PRO A 192 20.13 1.05 10.72
CA PRO A 192 20.64 -0.24 11.20
C PRO A 192 19.63 -1.36 10.89
N ALA A 193 20.13 -2.60 10.92
CA ALA A 193 19.28 -3.78 10.83
C ALA A 193 18.28 -3.85 12.01
N CYS A 194 17.14 -4.49 11.80
CA CYS A 194 16.08 -4.65 12.81
C CYS A 194 15.49 -6.06 12.76
N GLY A 195 14.99 -6.54 13.88
CA GLY A 195 14.45 -7.89 14.03
C GLY A 195 15.53 -8.93 14.39
N MET A 196 15.09 -10.15 14.69
CA MET A 196 15.98 -11.26 15.04
C MET A 196 16.55 -11.91 13.76
N VAL A 197 17.88 -12.06 13.70
CA VAL A 197 18.56 -12.72 12.58
C VAL A 197 18.05 -14.16 12.45
N GLY A 198 17.71 -14.54 11.21
CA GLY A 198 17.20 -15.88 10.91
C GLY A 198 15.67 -16.01 10.95
N THR A 199 14.95 -14.94 11.31
CA THR A 199 13.49 -14.90 11.18
C THR A 199 13.04 -14.29 9.84
N PRO A 200 11.82 -14.60 9.34
CA PRO A 200 11.29 -13.99 8.13
C PRO A 200 11.05 -12.48 8.26
N TYR A 201 11.10 -11.94 9.48
CA TYR A 201 10.85 -10.52 9.79
C TYR A 201 12.14 -9.70 9.91
N TYR A 202 13.30 -10.35 9.78
CA TYR A 202 14.58 -9.65 9.84
C TYR A 202 14.75 -8.69 8.65
N LEU A 203 14.93 -7.41 8.96
CA LEU A 203 15.25 -6.36 8.00
C LEU A 203 16.75 -6.11 8.01
N LYS A 204 17.44 -6.37 6.91
CA LYS A 204 18.89 -6.08 6.76
C LYS A 204 19.23 -4.60 6.90
N SER A 205 18.27 -3.75 6.57
CA SER A 205 18.36 -2.30 6.71
C SER A 205 16.97 -1.72 6.89
N VAL A 206 16.86 -0.69 7.73
CA VAL A 206 15.61 0.04 7.95
C VAL A 206 15.62 1.30 7.07
N PRO A 207 14.63 1.51 6.20
CA PRO A 207 14.53 2.72 5.40
C PRO A 207 14.23 3.94 6.27
N ARG A 208 14.59 5.13 5.79
CA ARG A 208 14.28 6.39 6.45
C ARG A 208 13.05 7.02 5.83
N PHE A 209 11.94 6.96 6.53
CA PHE A 209 10.69 7.60 6.14
C PHE A 209 10.57 8.98 6.82
N PRO A 210 10.02 10.02 6.15
CA PRO A 210 9.64 11.28 6.78
C PRO A 210 8.31 11.09 7.55
N VAL A 211 8.37 10.28 8.62
CA VAL A 211 7.18 9.75 9.31
C VAL A 211 6.33 10.82 9.99
N GLU A 212 6.92 11.97 10.33
CA GLU A 212 6.23 13.13 10.93
C GLU A 212 5.12 13.69 10.04
N ARG A 213 5.17 13.43 8.74
CA ARG A 213 4.12 13.85 7.80
C ARG A 213 2.82 13.05 7.93
N CYS A 214 2.82 11.93 8.66
CA CYS A 214 1.62 11.14 8.92
C CYS A 214 0.52 11.94 9.63
N ARG A 215 0.87 12.96 10.42
CA ARG A 215 -0.10 13.87 11.08
C ARG A 215 -1.11 14.50 10.13
N GLY A 216 -0.73 14.70 8.86
CA GLY A 216 -1.61 15.25 7.82
C GLY A 216 -2.61 14.25 7.25
N LEU A 217 -2.46 12.96 7.51
CA LEU A 217 -3.30 11.91 6.94
C LEU A 217 -4.61 11.76 7.74
N SER A 218 -5.71 11.51 7.02
CA SER A 218 -6.96 11.16 7.70
C SER A 218 -6.94 9.71 8.19
N LEU A 219 -7.60 9.48 9.34
CA LEU A 219 -7.70 8.15 9.93
C LEU A 219 -8.34 7.13 8.98
N GLU A 220 -9.33 7.54 8.18
CA GLU A 220 -10.01 6.65 7.22
C GLU A 220 -9.04 6.12 6.16
N ARG A 221 -8.16 6.99 5.64
CA ARG A 221 -7.14 6.57 4.65
C ARG A 221 -6.10 5.65 5.29
N VAL A 222 -5.63 6.00 6.50
CA VAL A 222 -4.68 5.18 7.27
C VAL A 222 -5.29 3.82 7.55
N ARG A 223 -6.52 3.77 8.07
CA ARG A 223 -7.25 2.54 8.37
C ARG A 223 -7.39 1.65 7.12
N THR A 224 -7.75 2.22 5.98
CA THR A 224 -7.88 1.47 4.72
C THR A 224 -6.56 0.79 4.33
N GLU A 225 -5.41 1.46 4.49
CA GLU A 225 -4.11 0.86 4.18
C GLU A 225 -3.73 -0.22 5.22
N LEU A 226 -4.01 0.01 6.51
CA LEU A 226 -3.76 -0.96 7.58
C LEU A 226 -4.61 -2.23 7.42
N GLU A 227 -5.90 -2.10 7.13
CA GLU A 227 -6.79 -3.24 6.91
C GLU A 227 -6.31 -4.08 5.69
N LYS A 228 -5.93 -3.43 4.58
CA LYS A 228 -5.36 -4.10 3.42
C LYS A 228 -3.99 -4.74 3.73
N LEU A 229 -3.19 -4.15 4.61
CA LEU A 229 -1.94 -4.72 5.08
C LEU A 229 -2.19 -5.98 5.89
N LEU A 230 -3.09 -5.91 6.87
CA LEU A 230 -3.44 -7.05 7.72
C LEU A 230 -4.02 -8.22 6.94
N LEU A 231 -4.75 -7.97 5.86
CA LEU A 231 -5.26 -9.02 4.95
C LEU A 231 -4.17 -9.57 4.00
N GLY A 232 -2.97 -9.00 4.02
CA GLY A 232 -1.84 -9.48 3.22
C GLY A 232 -1.35 -10.87 3.65
N GLU A 233 -0.72 -11.58 2.72
CA GLU A 233 -0.13 -12.91 2.96
C GLU A 233 1.08 -12.84 3.91
N PHE A 234 1.81 -11.73 3.84
CA PHE A 234 3.03 -11.45 4.61
C PHE A 234 2.81 -10.25 5.54
N ALA A 235 1.66 -10.23 6.23
CA ALA A 235 1.25 -9.10 7.06
C ALA A 235 2.29 -8.78 8.14
N GLY A 236 2.90 -9.81 8.74
CA GLY A 236 3.97 -9.66 9.71
C GLY A 236 5.17 -8.88 9.16
N LYS A 237 5.58 -9.14 7.91
CA LYS A 237 6.68 -8.40 7.27
C LYS A 237 6.35 -6.91 7.08
N GLY A 238 5.10 -6.61 6.70
CA GLY A 238 4.62 -5.23 6.59
C GLY A 238 4.58 -4.50 7.93
N LEU A 239 4.07 -5.17 8.99
CA LEU A 239 4.03 -4.63 10.34
C LEU A 239 5.44 -4.41 10.93
N MET A 240 6.38 -5.35 10.68
CA MET A 240 7.78 -5.17 11.07
C MET A 240 8.37 -3.91 10.42
N LEU A 241 8.11 -3.68 9.14
CA LEU A 241 8.57 -2.47 8.45
C LEU A 241 7.95 -1.21 9.05
N MET A 242 6.66 -1.22 9.39
CA MET A 242 6.00 -0.09 10.06
C MET A 242 6.61 0.23 11.42
N LEU A 243 6.85 -0.80 12.24
CA LEU A 243 7.45 -0.63 13.56
C LEU A 243 8.87 -0.07 13.44
N ALA A 244 9.70 -0.72 12.63
CA ALA A 244 11.12 -0.38 12.46
C ALA A 244 11.34 1.03 11.90
N THR A 245 10.45 1.50 11.02
CA THR A 245 10.52 2.85 10.45
C THR A 245 9.96 3.95 11.35
N GLY A 246 9.31 3.60 12.46
CA GLY A 246 8.67 4.54 13.37
C GLY A 246 7.28 5.01 12.92
N LEU A 247 6.67 4.35 11.94
CA LEU A 247 5.31 4.69 11.50
C LEU A 247 4.25 4.42 12.57
N LEU A 248 4.37 3.32 13.31
CA LEU A 248 3.42 2.97 14.38
C LEU A 248 3.41 3.99 15.54
N GLN A 249 4.50 4.74 15.75
CA GLN A 249 4.63 5.77 16.78
C GLN A 249 4.01 7.11 16.37
N GLN A 250 3.52 7.22 15.14
CA GLN A 250 2.99 8.49 14.64
C GLN A 250 1.52 8.66 14.98
N THR A 251 1.04 9.89 14.73
CA THR A 251 -0.37 10.25 14.80
C THR A 251 -0.93 10.48 13.39
N CYS A 252 -2.24 10.32 13.26
CA CYS A 252 -3.02 10.79 12.13
C CYS A 252 -4.18 11.65 12.65
N ARG A 253 -4.99 12.21 11.76
CA ARG A 253 -6.09 13.10 12.18
C ARG A 253 -7.45 12.50 11.88
N VAL A 254 -8.40 12.75 12.76
CA VAL A 254 -9.82 12.48 12.56
C VAL A 254 -10.61 13.78 12.73
N ARG A 255 -11.68 13.96 11.98
CA ARG A 255 -12.58 15.10 12.14
C ARG A 255 -13.71 14.71 13.08
N GLN A 256 -13.77 15.38 14.25
CA GLN A 256 -14.81 15.20 15.24
C GLN A 256 -15.42 16.57 15.55
N ASP A 257 -16.76 16.69 15.46
CA ASP A 257 -17.48 17.93 15.72
C ASP A 257 -16.93 19.16 14.96
N GLY A 258 -16.46 18.94 13.72
CA GLY A 258 -15.91 19.99 12.89
C GLY A 258 -14.45 20.34 13.12
N VAL A 259 -13.83 19.81 14.18
CA VAL A 259 -12.42 20.04 14.55
C VAL A 259 -11.58 18.82 14.22
N TYR A 260 -10.32 19.05 13.80
CA TYR A 260 -9.36 17.95 13.63
C TYR A 260 -8.67 17.68 14.96
N ILE A 261 -8.71 16.43 15.39
CA ILE A 261 -7.95 15.91 16.54
C ILE A 261 -6.91 14.91 16.04
N GLU A 262 -5.77 14.87 16.70
CA GLU A 262 -4.74 13.85 16.44
C GLU A 262 -5.04 12.59 17.24
N VAL A 263 -4.92 11.45 16.57
CA VAL A 263 -5.06 10.12 17.18
C VAL A 263 -3.79 9.31 16.90
N PRO A 264 -3.24 8.60 17.89
CA PRO A 264 -2.07 7.75 17.71
C PRO A 264 -2.41 6.55 16.81
N LEU A 265 -1.41 6.03 16.07
CA LEU A 265 -1.58 4.80 15.31
C LEU A 265 -1.54 3.58 16.25
N LEU A 266 -0.36 3.22 16.72
CA LEU A 266 -0.17 2.12 17.66
C LEU A 266 1.21 2.23 18.35
N PRO A 267 1.50 3.32 19.08
CA PRO A 267 2.81 3.52 19.71
C PRO A 267 3.13 2.46 20.77
N GLU A 268 2.11 1.83 21.34
CA GLU A 268 2.22 0.79 22.34
C GLU A 268 2.95 -0.47 21.84
N ALA A 269 2.97 -0.71 20.54
CA ALA A 269 3.69 -1.85 19.96
C ALA A 269 5.22 -1.74 20.08
N GLN A 270 5.77 -0.53 20.25
CA GLN A 270 7.22 -0.29 20.25
C GLN A 270 7.98 -1.08 21.31
N HIS A 271 7.43 -1.18 22.52
CA HIS A 271 8.11 -1.86 23.62
C HIS A 271 8.12 -3.39 23.49
N LEU A 272 7.33 -3.95 22.56
CA LEU A 272 7.29 -5.40 22.32
C LEU A 272 8.48 -5.91 21.50
N LEU A 273 9.11 -5.03 20.70
CA LEU A 273 10.28 -5.38 19.91
C LEU A 273 11.49 -5.63 20.84
N GLY A 274 12.09 -6.81 20.72
CA GLY A 274 13.18 -7.24 21.60
C GLY A 274 12.75 -7.58 23.02
N LEU A 275 11.46 -7.56 23.32
CA LEU A 275 10.94 -7.91 24.66
C LEU A 275 11.04 -9.42 24.85
N ALA A 276 12.03 -9.84 25.66
CA ALA A 276 12.29 -11.25 25.93
C ALA A 276 11.10 -11.93 26.61
N GLN A 277 10.82 -13.16 26.20
CA GLN A 277 9.83 -14.06 26.79
C GLN A 277 10.52 -15.24 27.49
N ASN A 278 9.77 -16.04 28.25
CA ASN A 278 10.33 -17.24 28.86
C ASN A 278 10.72 -18.26 27.77
N PRO A 279 12.02 -18.62 27.63
CA PRO A 279 12.51 -19.47 26.55
C PRO A 279 12.03 -20.93 26.62
N ARG A 280 11.40 -21.34 27.73
CA ARG A 280 10.73 -22.66 27.82
C ARG A 280 9.47 -22.74 26.98
N PHE A 281 8.85 -21.61 26.64
CA PHE A 281 7.56 -21.53 25.94
C PHE A 281 7.63 -20.75 24.64
N HIS A 282 8.63 -19.88 24.49
CA HIS A 282 8.74 -18.97 23.35
C HIS A 282 10.17 -18.92 22.82
N ILE A 283 10.33 -19.05 21.52
CA ILE A 283 11.61 -18.98 20.82
C ILE A 283 11.88 -17.59 20.21
N TYR A 284 10.84 -16.74 20.15
CA TYR A 284 10.88 -15.40 19.61
C TYR A 284 10.66 -14.33 20.68
N ASP A 285 11.04 -13.08 20.41
CA ASP A 285 10.59 -11.96 21.23
C ASP A 285 9.07 -11.77 21.10
N THR A 286 8.50 -10.87 21.89
CA THR A 286 7.04 -10.70 21.93
C THR A 286 6.49 -10.16 20.60
N TRP A 287 7.22 -9.24 19.94
CA TRP A 287 6.75 -8.69 18.66
C TRP A 287 6.81 -9.74 17.56
N GLU A 288 7.94 -10.44 17.39
CA GLU A 288 8.07 -11.49 16.39
C GLU A 288 7.09 -12.65 16.60
N HIS A 289 6.80 -13.00 17.89
CA HIS A 289 5.72 -13.93 18.21
C HIS A 289 4.37 -13.45 17.69
N THR A 290 4.04 -12.17 17.90
CA THR A 290 2.82 -11.54 17.39
C THR A 290 2.75 -11.59 15.87
N LEU A 291 3.83 -11.25 15.18
CA LEU A 291 3.89 -11.29 13.71
C LEU A 291 3.69 -12.70 13.15
N LEU A 292 4.31 -13.69 13.79
CA LEU A 292 4.17 -15.10 13.41
C LEU A 292 2.72 -15.59 13.62
N ALA A 293 2.09 -15.22 14.71
CA ALA A 293 0.70 -15.55 14.98
C ALA A 293 -0.24 -14.96 13.92
N ILE A 294 0.01 -13.70 13.50
CA ILE A 294 -0.76 -13.05 12.43
C ILE A 294 -0.60 -13.79 11.10
N ASP A 295 0.64 -14.06 10.67
CA ASP A 295 0.89 -14.73 9.38
C ASP A 295 0.36 -16.18 9.35
N SER A 296 0.29 -16.84 10.52
CA SER A 296 -0.26 -18.19 10.66
C SER A 296 -1.78 -18.23 10.81
N SER A 297 -2.45 -17.08 10.93
CA SER A 297 -3.90 -16.99 11.16
C SER A 297 -4.69 -16.86 9.86
N PRO A 298 -6.02 -17.16 9.89
CA PRO A 298 -6.91 -16.81 8.78
C PRO A 298 -6.83 -15.31 8.43
N ARG A 299 -7.02 -15.00 7.13
CA ARG A 299 -7.00 -13.60 6.64
C ARG A 299 -8.34 -12.92 6.90
N GLU A 300 -8.70 -12.84 8.18
CA GLU A 300 -9.92 -12.20 8.69
C GLU A 300 -9.55 -11.02 9.58
N LEU A 301 -10.08 -9.83 9.29
CA LEU A 301 -9.70 -8.60 9.97
C LEU A 301 -9.87 -8.67 11.47
N ALA A 302 -10.99 -9.22 11.97
CA ALA A 302 -11.24 -9.29 13.40
C ALA A 302 -10.19 -10.16 14.12
N ILE A 303 -9.83 -11.30 13.53
CA ILE A 303 -8.82 -12.22 14.09
C ILE A 303 -7.45 -11.52 14.07
N ARG A 304 -7.06 -10.92 12.95
CA ARG A 304 -5.74 -10.29 12.81
C ARG A 304 -5.58 -9.05 13.67
N TRP A 305 -6.63 -8.23 13.83
CA TRP A 305 -6.62 -7.15 14.81
C TRP A 305 -6.50 -7.66 16.24
N ALA A 306 -7.25 -8.69 16.60
CA ALA A 306 -7.13 -9.29 17.94
C ALA A 306 -5.69 -9.78 18.19
N LEU A 307 -5.03 -10.39 17.20
CA LEU A 307 -3.63 -10.82 17.31
C LEU A 307 -2.64 -9.65 17.39
N VAL A 308 -2.86 -8.55 16.67
CA VAL A 308 -2.02 -7.34 16.83
C VAL A 308 -2.06 -6.81 18.26
N LEU A 309 -3.22 -6.87 18.91
CA LEU A 309 -3.51 -6.21 20.18
C LEU A 309 -3.32 -7.11 21.41
N HIS A 310 -3.30 -8.46 21.24
CA HIS A 310 -3.41 -9.41 22.37
C HIS A 310 -2.30 -9.31 23.42
N ASP A 311 -1.09 -8.96 22.98
CA ASP A 311 0.12 -8.95 23.82
C ASP A 311 0.62 -7.54 24.18
N LEU A 312 -0.13 -6.46 23.86
CA LEU A 312 0.28 -5.08 24.15
C LEU A 312 0.55 -4.83 25.64
N GLY A 313 -0.09 -5.57 26.52
CA GLY A 313 0.10 -5.48 27.97
C GLY A 313 1.35 -6.18 28.50
N LYS A 314 2.04 -7.00 27.70
CA LYS A 314 3.27 -7.66 28.15
C LYS A 314 4.42 -6.65 28.35
N GLY A 315 5.29 -6.93 29.31
CA GLY A 315 6.48 -6.11 29.57
C GLY A 315 6.22 -4.80 30.32
N LEU A 316 4.97 -4.42 30.57
CA LEU A 316 4.65 -3.23 31.36
C LEU A 316 5.06 -3.41 32.83
N SER A 317 5.53 -2.33 33.46
CA SER A 317 6.07 -2.36 34.81
C SER A 317 5.06 -2.83 35.88
N ASN A 318 3.77 -2.64 35.64
CA ASN A 318 2.68 -3.11 36.48
C ASN A 318 2.20 -4.54 36.16
N VAL A 319 2.76 -5.19 35.15
CA VAL A 319 2.38 -6.53 34.67
C VAL A 319 3.55 -7.49 34.74
N ARG A 320 4.74 -7.07 34.28
CA ARG A 320 5.92 -7.93 34.20
C ARG A 320 6.53 -8.20 35.57
N ILE A 321 6.78 -9.47 35.85
CA ILE A 321 7.55 -9.92 37.01
C ILE A 321 8.71 -10.81 36.55
N ILE A 322 9.79 -10.82 37.32
CA ILE A 322 10.87 -11.79 37.14
C ILE A 322 10.71 -12.86 38.26
N LYS A 323 10.53 -14.09 37.82
CA LYS A 323 10.40 -15.25 38.73
C LYS A 323 11.70 -15.55 39.45
N PRO A 324 11.67 -16.35 40.57
CA PRO A 324 12.89 -16.74 41.30
C PRO A 324 13.95 -17.45 40.42
N ASP A 325 13.54 -18.11 39.35
CA ASP A 325 14.44 -18.75 38.36
C ASP A 325 15.03 -17.77 37.33
N GLY A 326 14.81 -16.45 37.50
CA GLY A 326 15.29 -15.41 36.59
C GLY A 326 14.46 -15.25 35.34
N GLN A 327 13.38 -16.01 35.13
CA GLN A 327 12.60 -15.97 33.92
C GLN A 327 11.48 -14.91 33.99
N PRO A 328 11.21 -14.17 32.88
CA PRO A 328 10.11 -13.22 32.81
C PRO A 328 8.75 -13.92 32.77
N SER A 329 7.75 -13.27 33.37
CA SER A 329 6.34 -13.67 33.32
C SER A 329 5.48 -12.40 33.35
N ASP A 330 4.38 -12.43 32.62
CA ASP A 330 3.48 -11.27 32.46
C ASP A 330 2.02 -11.68 32.84
N PRO A 331 1.75 -11.97 34.15
CA PRO A 331 0.43 -12.41 34.57
C PRO A 331 -0.61 -11.29 34.44
N GLY A 332 -1.76 -11.62 33.81
CA GLY A 332 -2.84 -10.66 33.60
C GLY A 332 -2.60 -9.69 32.43
N HIS A 333 -1.58 -9.93 31.60
CA HIS A 333 -1.34 -9.11 30.39
C HIS A 333 -2.56 -9.08 29.47
N GLU A 334 -3.36 -10.14 29.42
CA GLU A 334 -4.56 -10.23 28.57
C GLU A 334 -5.58 -9.14 28.95
N ALA A 335 -5.85 -8.99 30.25
CA ALA A 335 -6.75 -7.97 30.74
C ALA A 335 -6.19 -6.54 30.54
N GLN A 336 -4.88 -6.39 30.63
CA GLN A 336 -4.21 -5.11 30.35
C GLN A 336 -4.24 -4.79 28.87
N SER A 337 -3.96 -5.76 27.99
CA SER A 337 -4.05 -5.61 26.52
C SER A 337 -5.46 -5.18 26.11
N ALA A 338 -6.49 -5.82 26.67
CA ALA A 338 -7.88 -5.49 26.40
C ALA A 338 -8.29 -4.05 26.83
N LYS A 339 -7.59 -3.46 27.81
CA LYS A 339 -7.81 -2.06 28.21
C LYS A 339 -7.09 -1.08 27.29
N MET A 340 -6.02 -1.52 26.64
CA MET A 340 -5.21 -0.71 25.72
C MET A 340 -5.78 -0.73 24.29
N ALA A 341 -6.52 -1.78 23.92
CA ALA A 341 -7.19 -1.94 22.63
C ALA A 341 -8.43 -1.06 22.49
#